data_e9417bbce74c857af7e5a19be5df1f90
#
_entry.id   e9417bbce74c857af7e5a19be5df1f90
#
_cell.length_a   1.000
_cell.length_b   1.000
_cell.length_c   1.000
_cell.angle_alpha   90.00
_cell.angle_beta   90.00
_cell.angle_gamma   90.00
#
_symmetry.space_group_name_H-M   'P 1'
#
loop_
_entity.id
_entity.type
_entity.pdbx_description
1 polymer ?
#
loop_
_entity_poly.entity_id
_entity_poly.type
_entity_poly.pdbx_seq_one_letter_code
_entity_poly.pdbx_strand_id
1 'polypeptide(L)'
;MAELDLKKNSGLYDQSAGKLEKGVLKGIRMDKGLIHNALFLVVVVLLGVFVENTYLLQIMTFIGINTLLALGLNMLMGYAGQVSLGHGAFYGIGAYATAILSGTLGFSPWLALVCAIILAVAVAFVVGLPTLKLSGYYLGMGTLGFGMIVHILLREAGPVTGGASGFVGIPMLSMGPILFEGGRNYFYLVWAVVFVAILICKRIISSKTGRALAAIHGRENAAMALGVDVHRLKLTIFMFSAALGAMAGFLYAHFVLFISPDSFGFMASIKMVTMVVIGGMANVWGALIGAAVISLLPEVLHGFADYEMIVFGLILMGVMIVMPQGLTQGLMERYGRHKKRA
;
A
#
# COMPACT_ATOMS: atom_id res chain seq x y z
N MET A 1 -53.79 20.83 40.14
CA MET A 1 -53.15 19.55 39.69
C MET A 1 -53.04 19.46 38.20
N ALA A 2 -53.98 19.90 37.39
CA ALA A 2 -53.94 19.85 35.91
C ALA A 2 -52.86 20.75 35.24
N GLU A 3 -52.50 21.91 35.83
CA GLU A 3 -51.48 22.82 35.28
C GLU A 3 -50.02 22.29 35.44
N LEU A 4 -49.76 21.46 36.43
CA LEU A 4 -48.45 20.84 36.67
C LEU A 4 -48.17 19.70 35.66
N ASP A 5 -49.22 19.00 35.22
CA ASP A 5 -49.10 17.93 34.22
C ASP A 5 -48.89 18.48 32.80
N LEU A 6 -49.46 19.65 32.47
CA LEU A 6 -49.23 20.30 31.16
C LEU A 6 -47.80 20.84 31.03
N LYS A 7 -47.21 21.37 32.11
CA LYS A 7 -45.81 21.83 32.09
C LYS A 7 -44.79 20.69 32.00
N LYS A 8 -45.14 19.53 32.59
CA LYS A 8 -44.27 18.34 32.54
C LYS A 8 -44.27 17.67 31.14
N ASN A 9 -45.43 17.68 30.47
CA ASN A 9 -45.57 17.14 29.13
C ASN A 9 -44.93 18.07 28.07
N SER A 10 -45.01 19.41 28.19
CA SER A 10 -44.33 20.32 27.24
C SER A 10 -42.81 20.18 27.28
N GLY A 11 -42.21 19.94 28.46
CA GLY A 11 -40.78 19.69 28.60
C GLY A 11 -40.28 18.36 27.96
N LEU A 12 -41.17 17.34 27.94
CA LEU A 12 -40.86 16.04 27.29
C LEU A 12 -40.95 16.12 25.77
N TYR A 13 -41.88 16.92 25.23
CA TYR A 13 -41.99 17.16 23.79
C TYR A 13 -40.79 17.98 23.25
N ASP A 14 -40.32 18.97 24.00
CA ASP A 14 -39.16 19.80 23.61
C ASP A 14 -37.85 19.00 23.65
N GLN A 15 -37.70 18.09 24.63
CA GLN A 15 -36.53 17.19 24.67
C GLN A 15 -36.56 16.14 23.57
N SER A 16 -37.72 15.66 23.16
CA SER A 16 -37.82 14.69 22.05
C SER A 16 -37.60 15.34 20.68
N ALA A 17 -38.13 16.56 20.49
CA ALA A 17 -37.88 17.36 19.27
C ALA A 17 -36.40 17.72 19.11
N GLY A 18 -35.74 18.17 20.17
CA GLY A 18 -34.29 18.46 20.14
C GLY A 18 -33.41 17.22 19.98
N LYS A 19 -33.85 16.02 20.39
CA LYS A 19 -33.17 14.76 20.11
C LYS A 19 -33.34 14.32 18.64
N LEU A 20 -34.54 14.52 18.07
CA LEU A 20 -34.80 14.22 16.64
C LEU A 20 -34.05 15.19 15.72
N GLU A 21 -34.03 16.47 16.05
CA GLU A 21 -33.25 17.47 15.28
C GLU A 21 -31.74 17.20 15.32
N LYS A 22 -31.19 16.85 16.51
CA LYS A 22 -29.79 16.40 16.64
C LYS A 22 -29.52 15.07 15.95
N GLY A 23 -30.51 14.18 15.86
CA GLY A 23 -30.43 12.92 15.13
C GLY A 23 -30.37 13.12 13.62
N VAL A 24 -31.21 14.02 13.10
CA VAL A 24 -31.25 14.37 11.67
C VAL A 24 -30.00 15.15 11.25
N LEU A 25 -29.52 16.09 12.06
CA LEU A 25 -28.26 16.82 11.83
C LEU A 25 -27.02 15.90 11.96
N LYS A 26 -27.11 14.81 12.74
CA LYS A 26 -26.03 13.81 12.83
C LYS A 26 -25.97 12.91 11.59
N GLY A 27 -27.09 12.75 10.87
CA GLY A 27 -27.15 12.02 9.58
C GLY A 27 -26.49 12.77 8.41
N ILE A 28 -26.30 14.09 8.51
CA ILE A 28 -25.67 14.94 7.48
C ILE A 28 -24.18 15.22 7.81
N ARG A 29 -23.65 14.75 8.92
CA ARG A 29 -22.20 14.73 9.13
C ARG A 29 -21.60 13.69 8.18
N MET A 30 -21.29 14.13 6.95
CA MET A 30 -20.44 13.36 6.03
C MET A 30 -19.22 12.89 6.83
N ASP A 31 -19.07 11.58 6.93
CA ASP A 31 -18.00 10.95 7.68
C ASP A 31 -16.68 11.55 7.16
N LYS A 32 -15.86 12.12 8.04
CA LYS A 32 -14.60 12.78 7.63
C LYS A 32 -13.78 11.88 6.70
N GLY A 33 -13.90 10.56 6.87
CA GLY A 33 -13.31 9.58 5.98
C GLY A 33 -13.85 9.62 4.56
N LEU A 34 -15.15 9.85 4.38
CA LEU A 34 -15.78 9.93 3.06
C LEU A 34 -15.31 11.18 2.30
N ILE A 35 -15.18 12.32 3.00
CA ILE A 35 -14.69 13.57 2.42
C ILE A 35 -13.25 13.42 1.91
N HIS A 36 -12.36 12.81 2.68
CA HIS A 36 -10.98 12.58 2.26
C HIS A 36 -10.88 11.63 1.06
N ASN A 37 -11.72 10.59 1.03
CA ASN A 37 -11.74 9.66 -0.10
C ASN A 37 -12.30 10.32 -1.36
N ALA A 38 -13.35 11.13 -1.24
CA ALA A 38 -13.92 11.89 -2.35
C ALA A 38 -12.93 12.93 -2.89
N LEU A 39 -12.27 13.67 -1.98
CA LEU A 39 -11.23 14.64 -2.33
C LEU A 39 -10.08 13.97 -3.09
N PHE A 40 -9.63 12.81 -2.62
CA PHE A 40 -8.57 12.04 -3.28
C PHE A 40 -8.98 11.66 -4.71
N LEU A 41 -10.21 11.15 -4.89
CA LEU A 41 -10.71 10.75 -6.20
C LEU A 41 -10.82 11.97 -7.15
N VAL A 42 -11.32 13.09 -6.65
CA VAL A 42 -11.38 14.35 -7.41
C VAL A 42 -9.99 14.79 -7.84
N VAL A 43 -9.01 14.76 -6.94
CA VAL A 43 -7.61 15.13 -7.27
C VAL A 43 -7.05 14.22 -8.35
N VAL A 44 -7.25 12.90 -8.25
CA VAL A 44 -6.78 11.94 -9.27
C VAL A 44 -7.41 12.21 -10.62
N VAL A 45 -8.73 12.45 -10.66
CA VAL A 45 -9.45 12.75 -11.92
C VAL A 45 -8.94 14.06 -12.52
N LEU A 46 -8.79 15.11 -11.71
CA LEU A 46 -8.29 16.41 -12.18
C LEU A 46 -6.85 16.29 -12.73
N LEU A 47 -5.96 15.58 -12.02
CA LEU A 47 -4.60 15.35 -12.50
C LEU A 47 -4.60 14.63 -13.86
N GLY A 48 -5.40 13.59 -14.03
CA GLY A 48 -5.45 12.88 -15.30
C GLY A 48 -6.09 13.68 -16.46
N VAL A 49 -6.94 14.68 -16.16
CA VAL A 49 -7.54 15.56 -17.19
C VAL A 49 -6.58 16.70 -17.56
N PHE A 50 -5.98 17.37 -16.56
CA PHE A 50 -5.18 18.58 -16.77
C PHE A 50 -3.73 18.31 -17.16
N VAL A 51 -3.19 17.11 -16.81
CA VAL A 51 -1.81 16.77 -17.18
C VAL A 51 -1.82 16.19 -18.60
N GLU A 52 -1.33 16.96 -19.57
CA GLU A 52 -1.18 16.54 -20.97
C GLU A 52 0.17 15.86 -21.22
N ASN A 53 1.16 16.13 -20.39
CA ASN A 53 2.49 15.59 -20.53
C ASN A 53 2.52 14.08 -20.19
N THR A 54 2.73 13.24 -21.20
CA THR A 54 2.79 11.78 -21.08
C THR A 54 3.85 11.32 -20.07
N TYR A 55 4.99 12.01 -20.02
CA TYR A 55 6.07 11.72 -19.08
C TYR A 55 5.63 11.89 -17.62
N LEU A 56 4.95 12.98 -17.30
CA LEU A 56 4.40 13.20 -15.95
C LEU A 56 3.35 12.15 -15.59
N LEU A 57 2.50 11.75 -16.55
CA LEU A 57 1.53 10.67 -16.33
C LEU A 57 2.22 9.33 -16.05
N GLN A 58 3.36 9.04 -16.70
CA GLN A 58 4.15 7.84 -16.41
C GLN A 58 4.71 7.87 -15.00
N ILE A 59 5.31 8.97 -14.55
CA ILE A 59 5.81 9.13 -13.18
C ILE A 59 4.67 8.93 -12.16
N MET A 60 3.52 9.57 -12.40
CA MET A 60 2.35 9.41 -11.52
C MET A 60 1.84 7.97 -11.50
N THR A 61 1.94 7.24 -12.59
CA THR A 61 1.60 5.82 -12.67
C THR A 61 2.55 4.99 -11.80
N PHE A 62 3.86 5.24 -11.87
CA PHE A 62 4.85 4.61 -10.97
C PHE A 62 4.59 4.93 -9.50
N ILE A 63 4.21 6.17 -9.19
CA ILE A 63 3.78 6.55 -7.82
C ILE A 63 2.60 5.69 -7.38
N GLY A 64 1.62 5.46 -8.25
CA GLY A 64 0.47 4.60 -7.96
C GLY A 64 0.89 3.14 -7.68
N ILE A 65 1.74 2.54 -8.52
CA ILE A 65 2.26 1.18 -8.35
C ILE A 65 3.06 1.07 -7.03
N ASN A 66 3.95 2.02 -6.78
CA ASN A 66 4.74 2.09 -5.55
C ASN A 66 3.85 2.31 -4.32
N THR A 67 2.73 3.02 -4.45
CA THR A 67 1.75 3.18 -3.38
C THR A 67 1.11 1.85 -2.99
N LEU A 68 0.80 0.95 -3.94
CA LEU A 68 0.29 -0.39 -3.63
C LEU A 68 1.31 -1.21 -2.84
N LEU A 69 2.58 -1.17 -3.26
CA LEU A 69 3.69 -1.83 -2.56
C LEU A 69 3.85 -1.29 -1.14
N ALA A 70 3.87 0.04 -1.00
CA ALA A 70 3.98 0.71 0.29
C ALA A 70 2.76 0.43 1.19
N LEU A 71 1.53 0.38 0.64
CA LEU A 71 0.32 0.03 1.39
C LEU A 71 0.39 -1.40 1.94
N GLY A 72 0.78 -2.38 1.10
CA GLY A 72 0.94 -3.77 1.51
C GLY A 72 1.94 -3.90 2.66
N LEU A 73 3.12 -3.32 2.48
CA LEU A 73 4.18 -3.37 3.47
C LEU A 73 3.83 -2.56 4.74
N ASN A 74 3.14 -1.44 4.62
CA ASN A 74 2.68 -0.65 5.75
C ASN A 74 1.64 -1.37 6.61
N MET A 75 0.75 -2.18 6.00
CA MET A 75 -0.16 -3.04 6.76
C MET A 75 0.61 -4.07 7.59
N LEU A 76 1.72 -4.58 7.08
CA LEU A 76 2.57 -5.55 7.76
C LEU A 76 3.48 -4.89 8.81
N MET A 77 4.27 -3.88 8.43
CA MET A 77 5.22 -3.22 9.32
C MET A 77 4.56 -2.24 10.28
N GLY A 78 3.67 -1.39 9.73
CA GLY A 78 3.05 -0.30 10.49
C GLY A 78 1.98 -0.78 11.47
N TYR A 79 1.09 -1.68 11.04
CA TYR A 79 -0.03 -2.12 11.87
C TYR A 79 0.22 -3.42 12.61
N ALA A 80 0.94 -4.39 12.02
CA ALA A 80 1.25 -5.66 12.68
C ALA A 80 2.63 -5.68 13.35
N GLY A 81 3.46 -4.66 13.20
CA GLY A 81 4.79 -4.56 13.79
C GLY A 81 5.81 -5.56 13.23
N GLN A 82 5.58 -6.08 12.01
CA GLN A 82 6.42 -7.11 11.40
C GLN A 82 7.35 -6.53 10.35
N VAL A 83 8.64 -6.46 10.64
CA VAL A 83 9.64 -6.02 9.67
C VAL A 83 9.82 -7.08 8.58
N SER A 84 9.63 -6.70 7.32
CA SER A 84 9.85 -7.58 6.17
C SER A 84 10.77 -6.89 5.16
N LEU A 85 11.88 -7.56 4.83
CA LEU A 85 12.86 -7.14 3.82
C LEU A 85 12.78 -7.98 2.54
N GLY A 86 11.81 -8.90 2.45
CA GLY A 86 11.60 -9.78 1.30
C GLY A 86 10.38 -9.40 0.46
N HIS A 87 9.83 -8.22 0.63
CA HIS A 87 8.57 -7.84 -0.05
C HIS A 87 8.73 -7.69 -1.56
N GLY A 88 9.94 -7.37 -2.04
CA GLY A 88 10.31 -7.39 -3.46
C GLY A 88 10.09 -8.74 -4.13
N ALA A 89 10.18 -9.86 -3.38
CA ALA A 89 9.88 -11.18 -3.91
C ALA A 89 8.41 -11.33 -4.37
N PHE A 90 7.45 -10.86 -3.58
CA PHE A 90 6.03 -10.92 -3.97
C PHE A 90 5.71 -10.01 -5.14
N TYR A 91 6.39 -8.86 -5.23
CA TYR A 91 6.36 -7.99 -6.39
C TYR A 91 6.88 -8.71 -7.64
N GLY A 92 8.03 -9.38 -7.53
CA GLY A 92 8.62 -10.18 -8.62
C GLY A 92 7.76 -11.39 -9.01
N ILE A 93 7.24 -12.15 -8.04
CA ILE A 93 6.34 -13.28 -8.29
C ILE A 93 5.11 -12.81 -9.07
N GLY A 94 4.49 -11.69 -8.66
CA GLY A 94 3.36 -11.11 -9.37
C GLY A 94 3.68 -10.71 -10.80
N ALA A 95 4.79 -10.02 -11.02
CA ALA A 95 5.24 -9.57 -12.33
C ALA A 95 5.57 -10.74 -13.26
N TYR A 96 6.39 -11.69 -12.81
CA TYR A 96 6.80 -12.83 -13.64
C TYR A 96 5.67 -13.83 -13.88
N ALA A 97 4.84 -14.13 -12.87
CA ALA A 97 3.71 -15.01 -13.06
C ALA A 97 2.75 -14.48 -14.14
N THR A 98 2.44 -13.17 -14.08
CA THR A 98 1.58 -12.58 -15.12
C THR A 98 2.26 -12.49 -16.47
N ALA A 99 3.56 -12.14 -16.54
CA ALA A 99 4.30 -12.08 -17.78
C ALA A 99 4.37 -13.45 -18.49
N ILE A 100 4.64 -14.51 -17.74
CA ILE A 100 4.72 -15.88 -18.29
C ILE A 100 3.33 -16.35 -18.73
N LEU A 101 2.30 -16.19 -17.89
CA LEU A 101 0.95 -16.64 -18.21
C LEU A 101 0.35 -15.90 -19.41
N SER A 102 0.55 -14.59 -19.49
CA SER A 102 0.00 -13.78 -20.60
C SER A 102 0.89 -13.76 -21.83
N GLY A 103 2.22 -13.71 -21.68
CA GLY A 103 3.17 -13.61 -22.78
C GLY A 103 3.47 -14.97 -23.44
N THR A 104 3.73 -16.01 -22.65
CA THR A 104 4.10 -17.33 -23.19
C THR A 104 2.90 -18.26 -23.38
N LEU A 105 1.97 -18.30 -22.41
CA LEU A 105 0.83 -19.23 -22.46
C LEU A 105 -0.43 -18.60 -23.11
N GLY A 106 -0.39 -17.31 -23.46
CA GLY A 106 -1.48 -16.63 -24.15
C GLY A 106 -2.77 -16.47 -23.33
N PHE A 107 -2.69 -16.57 -22.00
CA PHE A 107 -3.86 -16.32 -21.14
C PHE A 107 -4.24 -14.84 -21.17
N SER A 108 -5.54 -14.57 -20.95
CA SER A 108 -5.94 -13.19 -20.79
C SER A 108 -5.22 -12.55 -19.59
N PRO A 109 -4.74 -11.29 -19.68
CA PRO A 109 -4.01 -10.64 -18.59
C PRO A 109 -4.80 -10.63 -17.28
N TRP A 110 -6.12 -10.52 -17.33
CA TRP A 110 -6.98 -10.53 -16.14
C TRP A 110 -7.01 -11.88 -15.42
N LEU A 111 -7.01 -12.98 -16.20
CA LEU A 111 -6.90 -14.33 -15.62
C LEU A 111 -5.49 -14.53 -15.04
N ALA A 112 -4.46 -14.06 -15.74
CA ALA A 112 -3.07 -14.09 -15.26
C ALA A 112 -2.91 -13.32 -13.94
N LEU A 113 -3.60 -12.18 -13.76
CA LEU A 113 -3.63 -11.44 -12.48
C LEU A 113 -4.17 -12.31 -11.33
N VAL A 114 -5.31 -12.97 -11.54
CA VAL A 114 -5.92 -13.82 -10.50
C VAL A 114 -4.98 -14.96 -10.12
N CYS A 115 -4.40 -15.64 -11.11
CA CYS A 115 -3.43 -16.72 -10.89
C CYS A 115 -2.18 -16.22 -10.16
N ALA A 116 -1.64 -15.04 -10.52
CA ALA A 116 -0.48 -14.46 -9.87
C ALA A 116 -0.73 -14.08 -8.41
N ILE A 117 -1.92 -13.54 -8.10
CA ILE A 117 -2.32 -13.26 -6.71
C ILE A 117 -2.43 -14.55 -5.91
N ILE A 118 -3.09 -15.58 -6.47
CA ILE A 118 -3.22 -16.88 -5.79
C ILE A 118 -1.84 -17.50 -5.55
N LEU A 119 -0.95 -17.46 -6.53
CA LEU A 119 0.43 -17.94 -6.39
C LEU A 119 1.19 -17.20 -5.31
N ALA A 120 1.15 -15.87 -5.32
CA ALA A 120 1.83 -15.04 -4.30
C ALA A 120 1.29 -15.30 -2.89
N VAL A 121 -0.03 -15.45 -2.74
CA VAL A 121 -0.68 -15.77 -1.47
C VAL A 121 -0.30 -17.19 -1.01
N ALA A 122 -0.25 -18.16 -1.91
CA ALA A 122 0.18 -19.52 -1.59
C ALA A 122 1.64 -19.56 -1.14
N VAL A 123 2.53 -18.87 -1.84
CA VAL A 123 3.94 -18.74 -1.44
C VAL A 123 4.04 -18.01 -0.09
N ALA A 124 3.28 -16.93 0.11
CA ALA A 124 3.24 -16.21 1.39
C ALA A 124 2.75 -17.10 2.53
N PHE A 125 1.77 -17.96 2.29
CA PHE A 125 1.29 -18.93 3.26
C PHE A 125 2.41 -19.92 3.65
N VAL A 126 3.05 -20.55 2.67
CA VAL A 126 4.10 -21.56 2.90
C VAL A 126 5.31 -20.94 3.62
N VAL A 127 5.77 -19.77 3.17
CA VAL A 127 6.92 -19.08 3.76
C VAL A 127 6.55 -18.43 5.09
N GLY A 128 5.33 -17.93 5.22
CA GLY A 128 4.85 -17.28 6.44
C GLY A 128 4.76 -18.24 7.63
N LEU A 129 4.40 -19.51 7.41
CA LEU A 129 4.30 -20.49 8.50
C LEU A 129 5.59 -20.63 9.34
N PRO A 130 6.78 -20.81 8.77
CA PRO A 130 8.03 -20.85 9.53
C PRO A 130 8.55 -19.44 9.91
N THR A 131 8.50 -18.47 9.00
CA THR A 131 9.12 -17.16 9.22
C THR A 131 8.42 -16.33 10.29
N LEU A 132 7.09 -16.39 10.38
CA LEU A 132 6.33 -15.63 11.37
C LEU A 132 6.43 -16.17 12.80
N LYS A 133 7.11 -17.31 13.02
CA LYS A 133 7.53 -17.75 14.35
C LYS A 133 8.75 -16.98 14.87
N LEU A 134 9.49 -16.35 13.95
CA LEU A 134 10.59 -15.47 14.29
C LEU A 134 10.05 -14.10 14.70
N SER A 135 10.78 -13.37 15.54
CA SER A 135 10.39 -12.05 16.01
C SER A 135 11.50 -11.03 15.77
N GLY A 136 11.12 -9.77 15.63
CA GLY A 136 12.05 -8.65 15.51
C GLY A 136 13.04 -8.80 14.35
N TYR A 137 14.33 -8.69 14.64
CA TYR A 137 15.41 -8.73 13.68
C TYR A 137 15.48 -10.06 12.89
N TYR A 138 15.25 -11.19 13.58
CA TYR A 138 15.31 -12.51 12.93
C TYR A 138 14.23 -12.69 11.85
N LEU A 139 13.05 -12.10 12.04
CA LEU A 139 12.01 -12.09 11.01
C LEU A 139 12.48 -11.31 9.77
N GLY A 140 13.10 -10.15 9.97
CA GLY A 140 13.66 -9.35 8.89
C GLY A 140 14.72 -10.12 8.09
N MET A 141 15.63 -10.83 8.77
CA MET A 141 16.65 -11.67 8.12
C MET A 141 16.02 -12.86 7.37
N GLY A 142 15.03 -13.54 7.97
CA GLY A 142 14.33 -14.64 7.32
C GLY A 142 13.60 -14.22 6.04
N THR A 143 12.90 -13.08 6.08
CA THR A 143 12.23 -12.53 4.89
C THR A 143 13.20 -12.02 3.84
N LEU A 144 14.36 -11.48 4.25
CA LEU A 144 15.44 -11.09 3.34
C LEU A 144 15.98 -12.31 2.61
N GLY A 145 16.31 -13.41 3.35
CA GLY A 145 16.77 -14.65 2.76
C GLY A 145 15.77 -15.22 1.75
N PHE A 146 14.48 -15.21 2.08
CA PHE A 146 13.42 -15.55 1.13
C PHE A 146 13.46 -14.67 -0.12
N GLY A 147 13.59 -13.35 0.05
CA GLY A 147 13.70 -12.40 -1.07
C GLY A 147 14.87 -12.70 -2.00
N MET A 148 16.03 -13.03 -1.41
CA MET A 148 17.22 -13.42 -2.18
C MET A 148 17.03 -14.75 -2.92
N ILE A 149 16.41 -15.75 -2.31
CA ILE A 149 16.12 -17.03 -2.97
C ILE A 149 15.22 -16.80 -4.19
N VAL A 150 14.13 -16.04 -4.04
CA VAL A 150 13.24 -15.74 -5.18
C VAL A 150 13.98 -14.98 -6.26
N HIS A 151 14.80 -13.98 -5.91
CA HIS A 151 15.61 -13.24 -6.90
C HIS A 151 16.56 -14.15 -7.67
N ILE A 152 17.27 -15.07 -6.99
CA ILE A 152 18.15 -16.04 -7.63
C ILE A 152 17.35 -16.99 -8.52
N LEU A 153 16.21 -17.49 -8.07
CA LEU A 153 15.35 -18.36 -8.87
C LEU A 153 14.87 -17.65 -10.16
N LEU A 154 14.47 -16.40 -10.07
CA LEU A 154 14.05 -15.60 -11.24
C LEU A 154 15.21 -15.37 -12.21
N ARG A 155 16.44 -15.25 -11.71
CA ARG A 155 17.63 -15.02 -12.52
C ARG A 155 18.16 -16.28 -13.19
N GLU A 156 18.12 -17.43 -12.48
CA GLU A 156 18.68 -18.69 -12.96
C GLU A 156 17.69 -19.52 -13.80
N ALA A 157 16.38 -19.29 -13.68
CA ALA A 157 15.36 -20.01 -14.43
C ALA A 157 15.25 -19.51 -15.90
N GLY A 158 16.37 -19.34 -16.59
CA GLY A 158 16.47 -18.77 -17.94
C GLY A 158 15.42 -19.24 -18.95
N PRO A 159 15.14 -20.57 -19.08
CA PRO A 159 14.13 -21.07 -20.04
C PRO A 159 12.71 -20.56 -19.80
N VAL A 160 12.38 -20.13 -18.58
CA VAL A 160 11.02 -19.72 -18.18
C VAL A 160 10.93 -18.19 -17.98
N THR A 161 11.93 -17.61 -17.36
CA THR A 161 11.95 -16.20 -16.95
C THR A 161 12.72 -15.28 -17.91
N GLY A 162 13.43 -15.84 -18.87
CA GLY A 162 14.41 -15.09 -19.66
C GLY A 162 15.74 -14.87 -18.95
N GLY A 163 15.87 -15.34 -17.68
CA GLY A 163 17.10 -15.25 -16.89
C GLY A 163 17.56 -13.82 -16.62
N ALA A 164 18.86 -13.61 -16.57
CA ALA A 164 19.46 -12.29 -16.35
C ALA A 164 19.13 -11.26 -17.45
N SER A 165 18.81 -11.71 -18.66
CA SER A 165 18.44 -10.84 -19.79
C SER A 165 17.04 -10.25 -19.64
N GLY A 166 16.24 -10.78 -18.73
CA GLY A 166 14.86 -10.35 -18.50
C GLY A 166 13.85 -10.97 -19.46
N PHE A 167 12.56 -10.68 -19.22
CA PHE A 167 11.43 -11.21 -19.98
C PHE A 167 10.81 -10.12 -20.85
N VAL A 168 10.66 -10.41 -22.13
CA VAL A 168 10.05 -9.54 -23.17
C VAL A 168 8.78 -10.19 -23.73
N GLY A 169 7.98 -9.42 -24.45
CA GLY A 169 6.78 -9.97 -25.12
C GLY A 169 5.55 -10.01 -24.19
N ILE A 170 5.52 -9.17 -23.19
CA ILE A 170 4.35 -9.01 -22.31
C ILE A 170 3.27 -8.26 -23.10
N PRO A 171 2.04 -8.81 -23.23
CA PRO A 171 0.99 -8.13 -23.98
C PRO A 171 0.50 -6.87 -23.25
N MET A 172 0.09 -5.87 -24.02
CA MET A 172 -0.57 -4.69 -23.47
C MET A 172 -1.91 -5.07 -22.84
N LEU A 173 -2.27 -4.39 -21.75
CA LEU A 173 -3.58 -4.58 -21.11
C LEU A 173 -4.69 -4.11 -22.04
N SER A 174 -5.68 -4.98 -22.22
CA SER A 174 -6.92 -4.65 -22.94
C SER A 174 -8.15 -5.05 -22.12
N MET A 175 -9.21 -4.29 -22.23
CA MET A 175 -10.51 -4.61 -21.67
C MET A 175 -11.57 -4.40 -22.77
N GLY A 176 -11.80 -5.47 -23.55
CA GLY A 176 -12.61 -5.37 -24.76
C GLY A 176 -11.99 -4.42 -25.80
N PRO A 177 -12.72 -3.38 -26.25
CA PRO A 177 -12.20 -2.43 -27.23
C PRO A 177 -11.23 -1.38 -26.64
N ILE A 178 -11.10 -1.30 -25.31
CA ILE A 178 -10.26 -0.31 -24.64
C ILE A 178 -8.85 -0.88 -24.46
N LEU A 179 -7.89 -0.32 -25.17
CA LEU A 179 -6.47 -0.57 -24.99
C LEU A 179 -5.94 0.39 -23.90
N PHE A 180 -5.26 -0.19 -22.92
CA PHE A 180 -4.54 0.58 -21.89
C PHE A 180 -3.09 0.76 -22.33
N GLU A 181 -2.88 1.54 -23.39
CA GLU A 181 -1.55 1.98 -23.76
C GLU A 181 -1.01 2.91 -22.67
N GLY A 182 0.27 2.85 -22.34
CA GLY A 182 0.96 3.49 -21.19
C GLY A 182 0.77 5.00 -20.96
N GLY A 183 -0.37 5.54 -21.35
CA GLY A 183 -0.77 6.93 -21.19
C GLY A 183 -1.88 7.12 -20.14
N ARG A 184 -2.76 8.03 -20.42
CA ARG A 184 -3.86 8.47 -19.53
C ARG A 184 -4.78 7.33 -19.06
N ASN A 185 -5.10 6.38 -19.93
CA ASN A 185 -5.97 5.25 -19.58
C ASN A 185 -5.32 4.34 -18.54
N TYR A 186 -4.03 4.08 -18.68
CA TYR A 186 -3.28 3.28 -17.70
C TYR A 186 -3.15 3.98 -16.34
N PHE A 187 -2.93 5.28 -16.36
CA PHE A 187 -2.94 6.11 -15.15
C PHE A 187 -4.25 5.93 -14.37
N TYR A 188 -5.41 6.09 -15.03
CA TYR A 188 -6.70 5.91 -14.35
C TYR A 188 -6.89 4.49 -13.82
N LEU A 189 -6.47 3.46 -14.56
CA LEU A 189 -6.54 2.08 -14.11
C LEU A 189 -5.75 1.88 -12.81
N VAL A 190 -4.49 2.29 -12.78
CA VAL A 190 -3.64 2.14 -11.60
C VAL A 190 -4.22 2.87 -10.39
N TRP A 191 -4.66 4.12 -10.58
CA TRP A 191 -5.22 4.91 -9.47
C TRP A 191 -6.58 4.40 -9.00
N ALA A 192 -7.38 3.80 -9.87
CA ALA A 192 -8.60 3.09 -9.47
C ALA A 192 -8.28 1.90 -8.57
N VAL A 193 -7.26 1.09 -8.93
CA VAL A 193 -6.80 -0.03 -8.11
C VAL A 193 -6.23 0.46 -6.77
N VAL A 194 -5.43 1.53 -6.77
CA VAL A 194 -4.92 2.17 -5.54
C VAL A 194 -6.07 2.63 -4.64
N PHE A 195 -7.08 3.27 -5.22
CA PHE A 195 -8.25 3.73 -4.47
C PHE A 195 -8.99 2.58 -3.78
N VAL A 196 -9.24 1.49 -4.52
CA VAL A 196 -9.85 0.28 -3.96
C VAL A 196 -8.98 -0.32 -2.85
N ALA A 197 -7.66 -0.40 -3.05
CA ALA A 197 -6.72 -0.89 -2.03
C ALA A 197 -6.75 -0.03 -0.76
N ILE A 198 -6.78 1.31 -0.89
CA ILE A 198 -6.93 2.25 0.23
C ILE A 198 -8.23 1.99 1.00
N LEU A 199 -9.36 1.81 0.30
CA LEU A 199 -10.65 1.52 0.92
C LEU A 199 -10.62 0.20 1.71
N ILE A 200 -10.04 -0.86 1.12
CA ILE A 200 -9.89 -2.17 1.77
C ILE A 200 -9.00 -2.03 3.01
N CYS A 201 -7.84 -1.39 2.91
CA CYS A 201 -6.94 -1.16 4.04
C CYS A 201 -7.64 -0.40 5.17
N LYS A 202 -8.33 0.69 4.87
CA LYS A 202 -9.11 1.46 5.86
C LYS A 202 -10.18 0.61 6.54
N ARG A 203 -10.87 -0.23 5.78
CA ARG A 203 -11.91 -1.12 6.31
C ARG A 203 -11.31 -2.19 7.23
N ILE A 204 -10.15 -2.77 6.88
CA ILE A 204 -9.42 -3.70 7.74
C ILE A 204 -9.00 -3.00 9.04
N ILE A 205 -8.41 -1.81 8.96
CA ILE A 205 -7.93 -1.05 10.12
C ILE A 205 -9.07 -0.69 11.07
N SER A 206 -10.23 -0.30 10.55
CA SER A 206 -11.40 0.06 11.37
C SER A 206 -12.15 -1.16 11.95
N SER A 207 -11.84 -2.37 11.50
CA SER A 207 -12.48 -3.63 11.91
C SER A 207 -11.97 -4.16 13.25
N LYS A 208 -12.52 -5.31 13.70
CA LYS A 208 -12.00 -6.06 14.85
C LYS A 208 -10.55 -6.52 14.60
N THR A 209 -10.25 -6.92 13.37
CA THR A 209 -8.90 -7.32 12.94
C THR A 209 -7.88 -6.20 13.13
N GLY A 210 -8.21 -4.96 12.74
CA GLY A 210 -7.32 -3.80 12.90
C GLY A 210 -7.02 -3.49 14.38
N ARG A 211 -8.02 -3.61 15.25
CA ARG A 211 -7.79 -3.44 16.69
C ARG A 211 -6.89 -4.53 17.29
N ALA A 212 -7.07 -5.78 16.85
CA ALA A 212 -6.23 -6.89 17.26
C ALA A 212 -4.78 -6.71 16.75
N LEU A 213 -4.58 -6.23 15.51
CA LEU A 213 -3.25 -5.90 14.97
C LEU A 213 -2.55 -4.81 15.79
N ALA A 214 -3.28 -3.75 16.17
CA ALA A 214 -2.75 -2.69 17.02
C ALA A 214 -2.33 -3.21 18.42
N ALA A 215 -3.07 -4.17 18.99
CA ALA A 215 -2.70 -4.82 20.23
C ALA A 215 -1.42 -5.67 20.09
N ILE A 216 -1.28 -6.39 18.97
CA ILE A 216 -0.07 -7.18 18.64
C ILE A 216 1.14 -6.26 18.49
N HIS A 217 0.99 -5.14 17.76
CA HIS A 217 2.06 -4.16 17.56
C HIS A 217 2.55 -3.57 18.89
N GLY A 218 1.63 -3.33 19.84
CA GLY A 218 1.98 -2.81 21.15
C GLY A 218 2.74 -3.83 22.02
N ARG A 219 2.14 -4.98 22.31
CA ARG A 219 2.74 -6.10 23.07
C ARG A 219 2.10 -7.43 22.67
N GLU A 220 2.85 -8.24 21.96
CA GLU A 220 2.40 -9.55 21.44
C GLU A 220 1.94 -10.50 22.56
N ASN A 221 2.73 -10.63 23.63
CA ASN A 221 2.39 -11.50 24.78
C ASN A 221 1.09 -11.05 25.50
N ALA A 222 0.85 -9.75 25.58
CA ALA A 222 -0.38 -9.24 26.19
C ALA A 222 -1.60 -9.51 25.30
N ALA A 223 -1.45 -9.41 23.98
CA ALA A 223 -2.51 -9.76 23.03
C ALA A 223 -2.87 -11.25 23.10
N MET A 224 -1.87 -12.14 23.22
CA MET A 224 -2.09 -13.58 23.43
C MET A 224 -2.82 -13.87 24.73
N ALA A 225 -2.47 -13.20 25.82
CA ALA A 225 -3.14 -13.36 27.12
C ALA A 225 -4.63 -12.95 27.08
N LEU A 226 -5.01 -12.04 26.16
CA LEU A 226 -6.39 -11.63 25.90
C LEU A 226 -7.11 -12.54 24.90
N GLY A 227 -6.54 -13.68 24.50
CA GLY A 227 -7.13 -14.66 23.60
C GLY A 227 -7.04 -14.32 22.12
N VAL A 228 -6.17 -13.37 21.72
CA VAL A 228 -5.93 -13.06 20.32
C VAL A 228 -5.05 -14.14 19.69
N ASP A 229 -5.50 -14.77 18.61
CA ASP A 229 -4.68 -15.69 17.82
C ASP A 229 -3.68 -14.89 16.98
N VAL A 230 -2.54 -14.58 17.59
CA VAL A 230 -1.49 -13.72 17.02
C VAL A 230 -0.93 -14.34 15.75
N HIS A 231 -0.68 -15.65 15.71
CA HIS A 231 -0.05 -16.32 14.57
C HIS A 231 -0.94 -16.26 13.33
N ARG A 232 -2.22 -16.56 13.47
CA ARG A 232 -3.18 -16.47 12.34
C ARG A 232 -3.33 -15.06 11.82
N LEU A 233 -3.40 -14.06 12.71
CA LEU A 233 -3.52 -12.67 12.30
C LEU A 233 -2.29 -12.16 11.56
N LYS A 234 -1.10 -12.49 12.03
CA LYS A 234 0.17 -12.17 11.37
C LYS A 234 0.22 -12.80 9.98
N LEU A 235 -0.12 -14.10 9.88
CA LEU A 235 -0.14 -14.82 8.61
C LEU A 235 -1.15 -14.22 7.63
N THR A 236 -2.35 -13.89 8.08
CA THR A 236 -3.39 -13.28 7.24
C THR A 236 -2.94 -11.94 6.68
N ILE A 237 -2.34 -11.09 7.50
CA ILE A 237 -1.84 -9.78 7.04
C ILE A 237 -0.62 -9.93 6.12
N PHE A 238 0.22 -10.93 6.36
CA PHE A 238 1.35 -11.25 5.48
C PHE A 238 0.87 -11.70 4.09
N MET A 239 -0.13 -12.57 4.02
CA MET A 239 -0.77 -12.99 2.76
C MET A 239 -1.46 -11.81 2.05
N PHE A 240 -2.15 -10.94 2.79
CA PHE A 240 -2.77 -9.74 2.23
C PHE A 240 -1.72 -8.78 1.64
N SER A 241 -0.62 -8.58 2.35
CA SER A 241 0.51 -7.77 1.90
C SER A 241 1.14 -8.34 0.62
N ALA A 242 1.31 -9.66 0.55
CA ALA A 242 1.79 -10.36 -0.64
C ALA A 242 0.85 -10.22 -1.84
N ALA A 243 -0.47 -10.28 -1.61
CA ALA A 243 -1.47 -10.05 -2.66
C ALA A 243 -1.37 -8.64 -3.27
N LEU A 244 -1.19 -7.61 -2.43
CA LEU A 244 -0.96 -6.24 -2.90
C LEU A 244 0.37 -6.12 -3.66
N GLY A 245 1.42 -6.82 -3.19
CA GLY A 245 2.70 -6.90 -3.89
C GLY A 245 2.58 -7.51 -5.28
N ALA A 246 1.86 -8.63 -5.39
CA ALA A 246 1.61 -9.30 -6.67
C ALA A 246 0.77 -8.45 -7.62
N MET A 247 -0.24 -7.75 -7.09
CA MET A 247 -1.06 -6.82 -7.88
C MET A 247 -0.23 -5.66 -8.44
N ALA A 248 0.68 -5.11 -7.63
CA ALA A 248 1.62 -4.10 -8.10
C ALA A 248 2.57 -4.66 -9.17
N GLY A 249 3.03 -5.91 -9.01
CA GLY A 249 3.84 -6.63 -9.99
C GLY A 249 3.15 -6.80 -11.34
N PHE A 250 1.89 -7.19 -11.32
CA PHE A 250 1.05 -7.25 -12.52
C PHE A 250 0.97 -5.90 -13.24
N LEU A 251 0.65 -4.84 -12.50
CA LEU A 251 0.53 -3.49 -13.07
C LEU A 251 1.87 -3.01 -13.63
N TYR A 252 2.98 -3.31 -12.94
CA TYR A 252 4.30 -2.94 -13.41
C TYR A 252 4.69 -3.67 -14.71
N ALA A 253 4.49 -4.99 -14.76
CA ALA A 253 4.87 -5.81 -15.91
C ALA A 253 4.13 -5.37 -17.20
N HIS A 254 2.83 -5.13 -17.11
CA HIS A 254 2.03 -4.68 -18.23
C HIS A 254 2.18 -3.18 -18.56
N PHE A 255 2.76 -2.39 -17.65
CA PHE A 255 3.07 -0.99 -17.89
C PHE A 255 4.38 -0.82 -18.64
N VAL A 256 5.42 -1.52 -18.18
CA VAL A 256 6.79 -1.40 -18.75
C VAL A 256 6.98 -2.32 -19.95
N LEU A 257 6.19 -3.40 -20.07
CA LEU A 257 6.24 -4.44 -21.13
C LEU A 257 7.57 -5.19 -21.19
N PHE A 258 8.44 -4.97 -20.21
CA PHE A 258 9.72 -5.62 -20.01
C PHE A 258 10.01 -5.74 -18.53
N ILE A 259 10.49 -6.89 -18.06
CA ILE A 259 10.84 -7.10 -16.66
C ILE A 259 12.21 -7.78 -16.56
N SER A 260 13.03 -7.29 -15.63
CA SER A 260 14.32 -7.87 -15.26
C SER A 260 14.30 -8.34 -13.82
N PRO A 261 14.98 -9.45 -13.45
CA PRO A 261 15.08 -9.90 -12.07
C PRO A 261 15.60 -8.82 -11.11
N ASP A 262 16.51 -7.97 -11.59
CA ASP A 262 17.14 -6.92 -10.79
C ASP A 262 16.15 -5.87 -10.29
N SER A 263 15.02 -5.66 -11.00
CA SER A 263 13.93 -4.78 -10.58
C SER A 263 13.22 -5.27 -9.31
N PHE A 264 13.39 -6.53 -8.93
CA PHE A 264 12.68 -7.18 -7.80
C PHE A 264 13.65 -7.65 -6.70
N GLY A 265 14.91 -7.27 -6.79
CA GLY A 265 15.96 -7.66 -5.88
C GLY A 265 15.88 -6.97 -4.52
N PHE A 266 16.93 -7.14 -3.73
CA PHE A 266 17.06 -6.58 -2.38
C PHE A 266 16.87 -5.05 -2.33
N MET A 267 17.42 -4.33 -3.31
CA MET A 267 17.27 -2.87 -3.38
C MET A 267 15.82 -2.42 -3.53
N ALA A 268 15.00 -3.18 -4.26
CA ALA A 268 13.57 -2.91 -4.36
C ALA A 268 12.88 -3.04 -2.98
N SER A 269 13.23 -4.07 -2.20
CA SER A 269 12.70 -4.25 -0.85
C SER A 269 13.11 -3.10 0.09
N ILE A 270 14.38 -2.65 0.03
CA ILE A 270 14.82 -1.48 0.80
C ILE A 270 14.04 -0.22 0.39
N LYS A 271 13.87 0.01 -0.91
CA LYS A 271 13.10 1.14 -1.44
C LYS A 271 11.67 1.16 -0.89
N MET A 272 11.01 -0.01 -0.84
CA MET A 272 9.67 -0.15 -0.27
C MET A 272 9.63 0.15 1.24
N VAL A 273 10.58 -0.36 2.02
CA VAL A 273 10.70 -0.06 3.45
C VAL A 273 10.90 1.45 3.66
N THR A 274 11.77 2.05 2.86
CA THR A 274 12.03 3.49 2.90
C THR A 274 10.76 4.31 2.63
N MET A 275 9.94 3.91 1.64
CA MET A 275 8.64 4.54 1.37
C MET A 275 7.73 4.52 2.60
N VAL A 276 7.65 3.37 3.30
CA VAL A 276 6.81 3.20 4.50
C VAL A 276 7.34 4.04 5.67
N VAL A 277 8.65 4.05 5.89
CA VAL A 277 9.29 4.79 7.00
C VAL A 277 9.18 6.30 6.77
N ILE A 278 9.55 6.79 5.60
CA ILE A 278 9.47 8.22 5.26
C ILE A 278 8.02 8.70 5.27
N GLY A 279 7.12 7.92 4.69
CA GLY A 279 5.71 8.26 4.66
C GLY A 279 5.05 8.30 6.04
N GLY A 280 5.51 7.46 6.95
CA GLY A 280 5.00 7.27 8.31
C GLY A 280 4.26 5.95 8.46
N MET A 281 4.81 5.09 9.33
CA MET A 281 4.23 3.79 9.66
C MET A 281 2.84 3.93 10.28
N ALA A 282 1.99 2.91 10.08
CA ALA A 282 0.61 2.86 10.56
C ALA A 282 -0.29 4.00 10.07
N ASN A 283 0.04 4.59 8.91
CA ASN A 283 -0.78 5.59 8.26
C ASN A 283 -0.97 5.25 6.77
N VAL A 284 -2.22 5.05 6.35
CA VAL A 284 -2.58 4.71 4.95
C VAL A 284 -2.16 5.83 3.99
N TRP A 285 -2.38 7.09 4.38
CA TRP A 285 -1.96 8.24 3.58
C TRP A 285 -0.45 8.43 3.57
N GLY A 286 0.23 7.97 4.64
CA GLY A 286 1.68 7.94 4.72
C GLY A 286 2.29 7.08 3.61
N ALA A 287 1.73 5.91 3.34
CA ALA A 287 2.21 5.06 2.26
C ALA A 287 2.19 5.76 0.89
N LEU A 288 1.14 6.53 0.61
CA LEU A 288 1.03 7.32 -0.62
C LEU A 288 2.08 8.44 -0.69
N ILE A 289 2.24 9.20 0.41
CA ILE A 289 3.22 10.31 0.46
C ILE A 289 4.65 9.76 0.35
N GLY A 290 4.96 8.67 1.07
CA GLY A 290 6.26 8.02 0.98
C GLY A 290 6.57 7.48 -0.41
N ALA A 291 5.59 6.85 -1.06
CA ALA A 291 5.73 6.39 -2.44
C ALA A 291 5.95 7.57 -3.40
N ALA A 292 5.21 8.67 -3.24
CA ALA A 292 5.38 9.86 -4.06
C ALA A 292 6.78 10.47 -3.89
N VAL A 293 7.24 10.67 -2.64
CA VAL A 293 8.57 11.24 -2.36
C VAL A 293 9.67 10.38 -2.97
N ILE A 294 9.65 9.07 -2.74
CA ILE A 294 10.70 8.17 -3.22
C ILE A 294 10.67 8.00 -4.74
N SER A 295 9.50 8.08 -5.38
CA SER A 295 9.40 7.98 -6.84
C SER A 295 9.80 9.28 -7.55
N LEU A 296 9.54 10.44 -6.93
CA LEU A 296 9.93 11.74 -7.50
C LEU A 296 11.41 12.08 -7.25
N LEU A 297 12.01 11.51 -6.21
CA LEU A 297 13.37 11.85 -5.80
C LEU A 297 14.41 11.63 -6.91
N PRO A 298 14.48 10.45 -7.58
CA PRO A 298 15.40 10.24 -8.69
C PRO A 298 15.18 11.23 -9.83
N GLU A 299 13.93 11.58 -10.07
CA GLU A 299 13.53 12.50 -11.13
C GLU A 299 14.07 13.92 -10.91
N VAL A 300 13.95 14.41 -9.67
CA VAL A 300 14.48 15.72 -9.28
C VAL A 300 16.01 15.72 -9.28
N LEU A 301 16.61 14.57 -8.97
CA LEU A 301 18.06 14.41 -8.88
C LEU A 301 18.72 14.00 -10.22
N HIS A 302 17.96 13.87 -11.29
CA HIS A 302 18.48 13.45 -12.61
C HIS A 302 19.67 14.31 -13.10
N GLY A 303 19.77 15.57 -12.65
CA GLY A 303 20.93 16.42 -12.89
C GLY A 303 22.19 16.03 -12.10
N PHE A 304 22.10 15.12 -11.13
CA PHE A 304 23.17 14.65 -10.25
C PHE A 304 23.33 13.12 -10.32
N ALA A 305 23.18 12.53 -11.49
CA ALA A 305 23.11 11.09 -11.70
C ALA A 305 24.23 10.29 -10.98
N ASP A 306 25.45 10.81 -10.96
CA ASP A 306 26.60 10.17 -10.30
C ASP A 306 26.50 10.17 -8.75
N TYR A 307 25.68 11.03 -8.17
CA TYR A 307 25.52 11.20 -6.71
C TYR A 307 24.14 10.78 -6.19
N GLU A 308 23.27 10.25 -7.06
CA GLU A 308 21.89 9.90 -6.72
C GLU A 308 21.80 9.05 -5.46
N MET A 309 22.64 8.02 -5.33
CA MET A 309 22.63 7.09 -4.20
C MET A 309 23.08 7.75 -2.88
N ILE A 310 24.07 8.65 -2.96
CA ILE A 310 24.57 9.40 -1.79
C ILE A 310 23.51 10.39 -1.31
N VAL A 311 22.93 11.16 -2.22
CA VAL A 311 21.89 12.14 -1.91
C VAL A 311 20.64 11.45 -1.36
N PHE A 312 20.26 10.31 -1.94
CA PHE A 312 19.17 9.47 -1.44
C PHE A 312 19.42 9.04 0.02
N GLY A 313 20.62 8.52 0.31
CA GLY A 313 21.01 8.13 1.66
C GLY A 313 21.02 9.29 2.66
N LEU A 314 21.52 10.47 2.25
CA LEU A 314 21.53 11.69 3.07
C LEU A 314 20.11 12.22 3.35
N ILE A 315 19.22 12.21 2.36
CA ILE A 315 17.81 12.61 2.52
C ILE A 315 17.11 11.65 3.50
N LEU A 316 17.33 10.35 3.33
CA LEU A 316 16.76 9.33 4.21
C LEU A 316 17.22 9.53 5.65
N MET A 317 18.52 9.71 5.85
CA MET A 317 19.10 9.99 7.16
C MET A 317 18.54 11.27 7.76
N GLY A 318 18.45 12.35 6.99
CA GLY A 318 17.88 13.63 7.42
C GLY A 318 16.42 13.51 7.83
N VAL A 319 15.59 12.80 7.05
CA VAL A 319 14.17 12.57 7.39
C VAL A 319 14.05 11.76 8.68
N MET A 320 14.86 10.70 8.85
CA MET A 320 14.81 9.88 10.07
C MET A 320 15.26 10.65 11.32
N ILE A 321 16.23 11.55 11.20
CA ILE A 321 16.69 12.40 12.34
C ILE A 321 15.65 13.48 12.68
N VAL A 322 15.10 14.15 11.68
CA VAL A 322 14.21 15.32 11.90
C VAL A 322 12.77 14.88 12.17
N MET A 323 12.31 13.77 11.57
CA MET A 323 10.95 13.27 11.66
C MET A 323 10.92 11.75 11.88
N PRO A 324 11.32 11.26 13.06
CA PRO A 324 11.40 9.82 13.34
C PRO A 324 10.05 9.10 13.27
N GLN A 325 8.93 9.85 13.33
CA GLN A 325 7.57 9.32 13.19
C GLN A 325 7.06 9.34 11.73
N GLY A 326 7.90 9.77 10.77
CA GLY A 326 7.58 9.95 9.36
C GLY A 326 6.96 11.31 9.03
N LEU A 327 6.96 11.64 7.73
CA LEU A 327 6.52 12.96 7.23
C LEU A 327 5.07 13.28 7.58
N THR A 328 4.15 12.31 7.46
CA THR A 328 2.72 12.53 7.73
C THR A 328 2.42 12.86 9.18
N GLN A 329 3.00 12.17 10.13
CA GLN A 329 2.77 12.43 11.56
C GLN A 329 3.49 13.71 11.99
N GLY A 330 4.72 13.94 11.53
CA GLY A 330 5.47 15.14 11.82
C GLY A 330 4.77 16.43 11.33
N LEU A 331 4.16 16.38 10.14
CA LEU A 331 3.37 17.50 9.60
C LEU A 331 2.08 17.74 10.39
N MET A 332 1.36 16.64 10.75
CA MET A 332 0.12 16.77 11.55
C MET A 332 0.39 17.35 12.95
N GLU A 333 1.47 16.96 13.61
CA GLU A 333 1.83 17.49 14.92
C GLU A 333 2.23 18.96 14.86
N ARG A 334 3.00 19.37 13.85
CA ARG A 334 3.35 20.80 13.65
C ARG A 334 2.11 21.63 13.40
N TYR A 335 1.18 21.17 12.56
CA TYR A 335 -0.07 21.89 12.28
C TYR A 335 -1.00 21.92 13.51
N GLY A 336 -1.07 20.86 14.29
CA GLY A 336 -1.84 20.80 15.54
C GLY A 336 -1.27 21.70 16.66
N ARG A 337 0.04 21.88 16.73
CA ARG A 337 0.70 22.79 17.70
C ARG A 337 0.45 24.25 17.35
N HIS A 338 0.42 24.61 16.06
CA HIS A 338 0.08 25.99 15.64
C HIS A 338 -1.38 26.32 15.98
N LYS A 339 -2.31 25.38 15.86
CA LYS A 339 -3.73 25.61 16.17
C LYS A 339 -4.05 25.69 17.66
N LYS A 340 -3.14 25.23 18.54
CA LYS A 340 -3.27 25.37 20.01
C LYS A 340 -2.59 26.62 20.55
N ARG A 341 -1.81 27.33 19.72
CA ARG A 341 -1.11 28.58 20.08
C ARG A 341 -1.75 29.84 19.47
N ALA A 342 -2.68 29.68 18.55
CA ALA A 342 -3.58 30.71 18.03
C ALA A 342 -4.98 30.58 18.67
#